data_595f435fe6015093fa1738ffeecd0431
#
_entry.id   595f435fe6015093fa1738ffeecd0431
#
_cell.length_a   1.000
_cell.length_b   1.000
_cell.length_c   1.000
_cell.angle_alpha   90.00
_cell.angle_beta   90.00
_cell.angle_gamma   90.00
#
_symmetry.space_group_name_H-M   'P 1'
#
loop_
_entity.id
_entity.type
_entity.pdbx_description
1 polymer ?
#
loop_
_entity_poly.entity_id
_entity_poly.type
_entity_poly.pdbx_seq_one_letter_code
_entity_poly.pdbx_strand_id
1 'polypeptide(L)'
;MNDHGKADFGHPKSPLPLDIIIVGAGLSGLAAAVSCSLSGHKVTIFESATALQEFNDFFPQVGAGLQVTPNASRLLRKWDLPQRFWDSVAEPTYLAVHRYSGQLLALEEDFDKKIRKQYGAPFVDVHRVDLQLSLLERAQELGAELKLSQKVTDIDFNTPKITTQDGTEAKADLIIAADGLWSRCRSAFLGTKSMPKPTGDLAYRVVLNLDDIKDPELIDWVRHSSCHFWIGPGAHAVGYSLRGGNMYNIVLLVPDDLPPGASRLPGSVDQMKALFEGWDPILLRFLDLVTEVDRWKLMHLDEMQHWINDQSNFVFIGDACHPMLPYLAQGANSAMEDGAVLGLLLGAIEARNQIPEALKLYEKMRKSRGEAIVRETFKQRDSFHMLDGPEQVKRDEIFLSQLGKNELKAPFPSRWTCPEVQPWLYGYDAYKEVHEALAENLFTRFSVIAQPASPVVTSRSWLSRLLAYIHR
;
A
#
# COMPACT_ATOMS: atom_id res chain seq x y z
N MET A 1 12.43 19.29 24.63
CA MET A 1 13.63 19.63 23.87
C MET A 1 14.65 18.53 24.12
N ASN A 2 14.78 17.61 23.24
CA ASN A 2 15.96 16.80 22.97
C ASN A 2 15.67 16.11 21.65
N ASP A 3 16.06 16.79 20.59
CA ASP A 3 16.11 16.26 19.24
C ASP A 3 17.28 15.26 19.21
N HIS A 4 16.96 13.99 19.45
CA HIS A 4 17.90 12.93 19.16
C HIS A 4 18.01 12.88 17.64
N GLY A 5 19.07 13.48 17.11
CA GLY A 5 19.39 13.56 15.69
C GLY A 5 19.16 12.24 15.00
N LYS A 6 17.99 12.08 14.38
CA LYS A 6 17.74 11.00 13.42
C LYS A 6 18.68 11.27 12.26
N ALA A 7 19.61 10.34 12.00
CA ALA A 7 20.47 10.42 10.84
C ALA A 7 19.59 10.61 9.60
N ASP A 8 19.81 11.73 8.89
CA ASP A 8 19.15 11.95 7.62
C ASP A 8 19.89 11.15 6.54
N PHE A 9 19.34 10.02 6.18
CA PHE A 9 19.85 9.20 5.09
C PHE A 9 19.44 9.88 3.77
N GLY A 10 20.39 10.56 3.12
CA GLY A 10 20.17 11.18 1.81
C GLY A 10 19.75 10.16 0.75
N HIS A 11 19.17 10.65 -0.34
CA HIS A 11 18.87 9.81 -1.52
C HIS A 11 20.15 9.64 -2.37
N PRO A 12 20.68 8.40 -2.53
CA PRO A 12 21.91 8.17 -3.28
C PRO A 12 21.68 8.47 -4.77
N LYS A 13 22.69 9.05 -5.43
CA LYS A 13 22.69 9.28 -6.88
C LYS A 13 23.78 8.47 -7.54
N SER A 14 23.39 7.58 -8.45
CA SER A 14 24.34 6.82 -9.23
C SER A 14 25.12 7.74 -10.20
N PRO A 15 26.43 7.61 -10.30
CA PRO A 15 27.22 8.27 -11.34
C PRO A 15 26.94 7.69 -12.74
N LEU A 16 26.23 6.55 -12.81
CA LEU A 16 25.89 5.84 -14.03
C LEU A 16 24.38 5.87 -14.25
N PRO A 17 23.83 6.81 -15.03
CA PRO A 17 22.42 6.80 -15.40
C PRO A 17 22.05 5.53 -16.16
N LEU A 18 21.00 4.84 -15.72
CA LEU A 18 20.38 3.74 -16.43
C LEU A 18 19.17 4.25 -17.21
N ASP A 19 18.91 3.66 -18.37
CA ASP A 19 17.62 3.77 -19.05
C ASP A 19 16.69 2.72 -18.46
N ILE A 20 15.61 3.15 -17.78
CA ILE A 20 14.66 2.28 -17.08
C ILE A 20 13.29 2.39 -17.73
N ILE A 21 12.70 1.24 -18.08
CA ILE A 21 11.29 1.14 -18.49
C ILE A 21 10.47 0.65 -17.31
N ILE A 22 9.37 1.35 -17.03
CA ILE A 22 8.35 0.91 -16.06
C ILE A 22 7.08 0.57 -16.81
N VAL A 23 6.55 -0.64 -16.57
CA VAL A 23 5.30 -1.12 -17.16
C VAL A 23 4.17 -0.93 -16.16
N GLY A 24 3.32 0.07 -16.40
CA GLY A 24 2.19 0.46 -15.55
C GLY A 24 2.42 1.74 -14.76
N ALA A 25 1.46 2.67 -14.81
CA ALA A 25 1.45 3.94 -14.08
C ALA A 25 0.52 3.90 -12.84
N GLY A 26 0.39 2.74 -12.20
CA GLY A 26 -0.21 2.61 -10.89
C GLY A 26 0.68 3.21 -9.79
N LEU A 27 0.23 3.17 -8.53
CA LEU A 27 0.99 3.75 -7.40
C LEU A 27 2.39 3.15 -7.27
N SER A 28 2.56 1.84 -7.54
CA SER A 28 3.86 1.16 -7.52
C SER A 28 4.81 1.70 -8.60
N GLY A 29 4.32 1.79 -9.86
CA GLY A 29 5.13 2.29 -10.97
C GLY A 29 5.53 3.75 -10.82
N LEU A 30 4.60 4.60 -10.35
CA LEU A 30 4.89 6.01 -10.09
C LEU A 30 5.84 6.20 -8.91
N ALA A 31 5.71 5.41 -7.84
CA ALA A 31 6.65 5.41 -6.72
C ALA A 31 8.06 5.01 -7.16
N ALA A 32 8.18 3.97 -7.99
CA ALA A 32 9.46 3.57 -8.59
C ALA A 32 10.01 4.65 -9.52
N ALA A 33 9.14 5.31 -10.31
CA ALA A 33 9.56 6.41 -11.18
C ALA A 33 10.16 7.57 -10.39
N VAL A 34 9.50 7.99 -9.30
CA VAL A 34 10.03 9.04 -8.41
C VAL A 34 11.39 8.62 -7.83
N SER A 35 11.47 7.42 -7.24
CA SER A 35 12.68 6.97 -6.56
C SER A 35 13.86 6.77 -7.53
N CYS A 36 13.63 6.13 -8.68
CA CYS A 36 14.67 5.94 -9.70
C CYS A 36 15.14 7.27 -10.32
N SER A 37 14.23 8.22 -10.55
CA SER A 37 14.58 9.54 -11.07
C SER A 37 15.38 10.36 -10.06
N LEU A 38 15.03 10.30 -8.76
CA LEU A 38 15.84 10.89 -7.68
C LEU A 38 17.25 10.31 -7.64
N SER A 39 17.40 9.03 -7.98
CA SER A 39 18.67 8.31 -8.06
C SER A 39 19.49 8.66 -9.33
N GLY A 40 18.96 9.52 -10.20
CA GLY A 40 19.66 10.00 -11.40
C GLY A 40 19.46 9.13 -12.64
N HIS A 41 18.54 8.18 -12.63
CA HIS A 41 18.22 7.34 -13.77
C HIS A 41 17.20 7.99 -14.69
N LYS A 42 17.21 7.61 -15.97
CA LYS A 42 16.20 8.02 -16.96
C LYS A 42 15.05 7.02 -16.94
N VAL A 43 13.85 7.52 -16.71
CA VAL A 43 12.66 6.69 -16.54
C VAL A 43 11.64 6.97 -17.62
N THR A 44 11.17 5.91 -18.28
CA THR A 44 10.01 5.95 -19.19
C THR A 44 8.95 4.99 -18.70
N ILE A 45 7.74 5.50 -18.46
CA ILE A 45 6.59 4.73 -17.99
C ILE A 45 5.67 4.43 -19.18
N PHE A 46 5.31 3.18 -19.39
CA PHE A 46 4.35 2.73 -20.38
C PHE A 46 3.05 2.34 -19.69
N GLU A 47 1.96 3.07 -20.03
CA GLU A 47 0.64 2.88 -19.44
C GLU A 47 -0.40 2.54 -20.52
N SER A 48 -1.20 1.53 -20.24
CA SER A 48 -2.23 1.05 -21.15
C SER A 48 -3.45 1.96 -21.24
N ALA A 49 -3.73 2.72 -20.18
CA ALA A 49 -4.83 3.66 -20.12
C ALA A 49 -4.62 4.86 -21.06
N THR A 50 -5.70 5.42 -21.56
CA THR A 50 -5.70 6.62 -22.42
C THR A 50 -5.49 7.91 -21.61
N ALA A 51 -5.80 7.89 -20.32
CA ALA A 51 -5.58 8.97 -19.38
C ALA A 51 -5.36 8.37 -17.99
N LEU A 52 -4.50 8.99 -17.18
CA LEU A 52 -4.46 8.77 -15.73
C LEU A 52 -5.50 9.70 -15.11
N GLN A 53 -6.74 9.36 -15.24
CA GLN A 53 -7.88 10.07 -14.65
C GLN A 53 -8.83 9.07 -14.08
N GLU A 54 -9.24 9.48 -13.09
CA GLU A 54 -10.26 10.06 -12.30
C GLU A 54 -11.68 9.84 -12.78
N PHE A 55 -11.97 10.10 -13.97
CA PHE A 55 -13.32 10.24 -14.44
C PHE A 55 -13.49 9.49 -15.76
N ASN A 56 -14.02 8.30 -15.67
CA ASN A 56 -15.03 7.99 -16.68
C ASN A 56 -16.24 8.84 -16.31
N ASP A 57 -16.68 9.73 -17.19
CA ASP A 57 -17.91 10.54 -17.04
C ASP A 57 -19.15 9.70 -16.69
N PHE A 58 -19.05 8.38 -16.81
CA PHE A 58 -20.08 7.40 -16.44
C PHE A 58 -20.06 6.98 -14.96
N PHE A 59 -18.95 7.17 -14.22
CA PHE A 59 -18.84 6.77 -12.80
C PHE A 59 -17.96 7.76 -12.02
N PRO A 60 -18.47 8.96 -11.72
CA PRO A 60 -17.71 9.99 -11.00
C PRO A 60 -17.30 9.60 -9.57
N GLN A 61 -17.83 8.51 -9.03
CA GLN A 61 -17.61 8.06 -7.65
C GLN A 61 -16.55 6.93 -7.50
N VAL A 62 -15.84 6.52 -8.55
CA VAL A 62 -14.90 5.37 -8.52
C VAL A 62 -13.53 5.70 -7.88
N GLY A 63 -13.39 6.86 -7.28
CA GLY A 63 -12.23 7.21 -6.46
C GLY A 63 -12.32 6.57 -5.07
N ALA A 64 -11.72 5.41 -4.85
CA ALA A 64 -11.67 4.83 -3.52
C ALA A 64 -10.69 5.58 -2.61
N GLY A 65 -11.03 5.70 -1.33
CA GLY A 65 -10.10 6.12 -0.30
C GLY A 65 -8.94 5.14 -0.15
N LEU A 66 -7.80 5.65 0.25
CA LEU A 66 -6.62 4.92 0.66
C LEU A 66 -6.13 5.42 2.01
N GLN A 67 -5.55 4.52 2.78
CA GLN A 67 -4.88 4.85 4.03
C GLN A 67 -3.38 4.73 3.81
N VAL A 68 -2.66 5.84 3.96
CA VAL A 68 -1.22 5.92 3.85
C VAL A 68 -0.62 5.89 5.24
N THR A 69 0.00 4.78 5.57
CA THR A 69 0.56 4.51 6.89
C THR A 69 1.99 5.09 7.02
N PRO A 70 2.54 5.23 8.25
CA PRO A 70 3.82 5.92 8.49
C PRO A 70 5.02 5.42 7.68
N ASN A 71 5.07 4.13 7.36
CA ASN A 71 6.12 3.55 6.51
C ASN A 71 6.16 4.15 5.11
N ALA A 72 4.99 4.51 4.54
CA ALA A 72 4.90 5.14 3.23
C ALA A 72 4.81 6.67 3.31
N SER A 73 4.08 7.25 4.24
CA SER A 73 3.96 8.70 4.34
C SER A 73 5.31 9.40 4.59
N ARG A 74 6.27 8.72 5.25
CA ARG A 74 7.65 9.22 5.36
C ARG A 74 8.37 9.25 4.02
N LEU A 75 8.09 8.30 3.11
CA LEU A 75 8.62 8.29 1.76
C LEU A 75 8.09 9.48 0.96
N LEU A 76 6.75 9.70 1.01
CA LEU A 76 6.11 10.80 0.31
C LEU A 76 6.66 12.16 0.76
N ARG A 77 6.97 12.32 2.06
CA ARG A 77 7.65 13.53 2.57
C ARG A 77 9.08 13.66 2.08
N LYS A 78 9.86 12.57 2.06
CA LYS A 78 11.23 12.57 1.54
C LYS A 78 11.30 12.79 0.03
N TRP A 79 10.26 12.41 -0.70
CA TRP A 79 10.14 12.64 -2.13
C TRP A 79 9.62 14.02 -2.49
N ASP A 80 9.27 14.83 -1.49
CA ASP A 80 8.82 16.20 -1.64
C ASP A 80 7.59 16.33 -2.55
N LEU A 81 6.52 15.56 -2.21
CA LEU A 81 5.25 15.67 -2.92
C LEU A 81 4.67 17.07 -2.78
N PRO A 82 3.90 17.57 -3.79
CA PRO A 82 3.34 18.92 -3.79
C PRO A 82 2.55 19.24 -2.52
N GLN A 83 2.67 20.47 -2.01
CA GLN A 83 2.00 20.89 -0.78
C GLN A 83 0.47 20.71 -0.86
N ARG A 84 -0.15 20.92 -2.04
CA ARG A 84 -1.58 20.68 -2.23
C ARG A 84 -2.03 19.25 -1.89
N PHE A 85 -1.14 18.24 -2.07
CA PHE A 85 -1.43 16.87 -1.61
C PHE A 85 -1.57 16.83 -0.09
N TRP A 86 -0.63 17.43 0.64
CA TRP A 86 -0.66 17.46 2.10
C TRP A 86 -1.81 18.29 2.65
N ASP A 87 -2.26 19.30 1.92
CA ASP A 87 -3.41 20.13 2.29
C ASP A 87 -4.76 19.38 2.10
N SER A 88 -4.77 18.33 1.26
CA SER A 88 -5.96 17.53 0.95
C SER A 88 -6.12 16.28 1.83
N VAL A 89 -5.11 15.87 2.58
CA VAL A 89 -5.20 14.66 3.41
C VAL A 89 -6.11 14.85 4.62
N ALA A 90 -6.65 13.75 5.14
CA ALA A 90 -7.30 13.72 6.43
C ALA A 90 -6.44 12.89 7.41
N GLU A 91 -6.23 13.38 8.62
CA GLU A 91 -5.55 12.65 9.68
C GLU A 91 -6.56 12.18 10.71
N PRO A 92 -6.77 10.88 10.90
CA PRO A 92 -7.69 10.40 11.90
C PRO A 92 -7.18 10.71 13.32
N THR A 93 -7.96 11.45 14.07
CA THR A 93 -7.65 11.83 15.46
C THR A 93 -7.87 10.65 16.42
N TYR A 94 -8.71 9.71 16.03
CA TYR A 94 -8.90 8.44 16.74
C TYR A 94 -9.23 7.29 15.78
N LEU A 95 -9.00 6.06 16.25
CA LEU A 95 -9.38 4.83 15.59
C LEU A 95 -10.29 4.04 16.51
N ALA A 96 -11.46 3.65 16.02
CA ALA A 96 -12.44 2.90 16.79
C ALA A 96 -12.79 1.55 16.13
N VAL A 97 -12.92 0.51 16.94
CA VAL A 97 -13.45 -0.79 16.50
C VAL A 97 -14.75 -1.02 17.23
N HIS A 98 -15.81 -1.22 16.46
CA HIS A 98 -17.15 -1.52 16.93
C HIS A 98 -17.53 -2.95 16.59
N ARG A 99 -18.31 -3.57 17.44
CA ARG A 99 -19.14 -4.69 17.04
C ARG A 99 -20.11 -4.21 15.95
N TYR A 100 -20.56 -5.09 15.06
CA TYR A 100 -21.55 -4.73 14.04
C TYR A 100 -22.79 -4.03 14.60
N SER A 101 -23.21 -4.36 15.83
CA SER A 101 -24.35 -3.74 16.53
C SER A 101 -24.08 -2.34 17.10
N GLY A 102 -22.89 -1.77 16.90
CA GLY A 102 -22.49 -0.45 17.41
C GLY A 102 -21.77 -0.47 18.76
N GLN A 103 -21.67 -1.61 19.45
CA GLN A 103 -20.92 -1.70 20.71
C GLN A 103 -19.43 -1.38 20.46
N LEU A 104 -18.89 -0.39 21.19
CA LEU A 104 -17.48 -0.07 21.14
C LEU A 104 -16.63 -1.19 21.77
N LEU A 105 -15.69 -1.73 21.01
CA LEU A 105 -14.76 -2.78 21.45
C LEU A 105 -13.36 -2.24 21.72
N ALA A 106 -12.87 -1.30 20.90
CA ALA A 106 -11.58 -0.67 21.07
C ALA A 106 -11.63 0.79 20.63
N LEU A 107 -10.85 1.64 21.32
CA LEU A 107 -10.70 3.05 21.00
C LEU A 107 -9.23 3.44 21.21
N GLU A 108 -8.62 4.00 20.18
CA GLU A 108 -7.28 4.59 20.23
C GLU A 108 -7.42 6.10 20.05
N GLU A 109 -7.52 6.82 21.16
CA GLU A 109 -7.60 8.29 21.18
C GLU A 109 -6.24 8.94 20.88
N ASP A 110 -6.25 10.20 20.42
CA ASP A 110 -5.05 10.94 20.01
C ASP A 110 -4.19 10.16 19.02
N PHE A 111 -4.83 9.39 18.13
CA PHE A 111 -4.15 8.48 17.20
C PHE A 111 -3.13 9.22 16.33
N ASP A 112 -3.49 10.36 15.76
CA ASP A 112 -2.61 11.23 14.98
C ASP A 112 -1.33 11.61 15.75
N LYS A 113 -1.48 12.06 17.00
CA LYS A 113 -0.37 12.49 17.86
C LYS A 113 0.51 11.31 18.27
N LYS A 114 -0.10 10.19 18.67
CA LYS A 114 0.62 8.96 19.05
C LYS A 114 1.43 8.40 17.88
N ILE A 115 0.82 8.30 16.71
CA ILE A 115 1.47 7.80 15.48
C ILE A 115 2.65 8.71 15.09
N ARG A 116 2.46 10.01 15.04
CA ARG A 116 3.54 10.95 14.74
C ARG A 116 4.68 10.87 15.75
N LYS A 117 4.35 10.80 17.05
CA LYS A 117 5.34 10.68 18.12
C LYS A 117 6.14 9.37 18.01
N GLN A 118 5.48 8.27 17.75
CA GLN A 118 6.11 6.94 17.74
C GLN A 118 6.92 6.68 16.47
N TYR A 119 6.40 7.08 15.31
CA TYR A 119 6.99 6.74 14.00
C TYR A 119 7.64 7.92 13.28
N GLY A 120 7.43 9.16 13.74
CA GLY A 120 7.98 10.36 13.12
C GLY A 120 7.36 10.72 11.76
N ALA A 121 6.24 10.09 11.41
CA ALA A 121 5.51 10.31 10.17
C ALA A 121 4.00 10.15 10.44
N PRO A 122 3.10 10.84 9.71
CA PRO A 122 1.67 10.75 9.92
C PRO A 122 1.07 9.45 9.36
N PHE A 123 -0.06 9.06 9.90
CA PHE A 123 -1.04 8.22 9.22
C PHE A 123 -2.05 9.16 8.56
N VAL A 124 -2.33 9.00 7.27
CA VAL A 124 -3.25 9.88 6.55
C VAL A 124 -4.21 9.08 5.66
N ASP A 125 -5.45 9.54 5.64
CA ASP A 125 -6.48 9.07 4.72
C ASP A 125 -6.45 9.99 3.48
N VAL A 126 -6.37 9.39 2.30
CA VAL A 126 -6.19 10.12 1.03
C VAL A 126 -7.14 9.61 -0.03
N HIS A 127 -7.55 10.48 -0.92
CA HIS A 127 -8.20 10.05 -2.15
C HIS A 127 -7.15 9.45 -3.10
N ARG A 128 -7.37 8.23 -3.58
CA ARG A 128 -6.38 7.48 -4.37
C ARG A 128 -5.83 8.26 -5.55
N VAL A 129 -6.69 8.99 -6.21
CA VAL A 129 -6.36 9.79 -7.37
C VAL A 129 -5.46 10.96 -7.02
N ASP A 130 -5.73 11.65 -5.90
CA ASP A 130 -4.90 12.78 -5.46
C ASP A 130 -3.46 12.32 -5.20
N LEU A 131 -3.28 11.11 -4.63
CA LEU A 131 -1.96 10.49 -4.46
C LEU A 131 -1.32 10.11 -5.80
N GLN A 132 -2.08 9.50 -6.72
CA GLN A 132 -1.57 9.08 -8.03
C GLN A 132 -1.09 10.27 -8.86
N LEU A 133 -1.88 11.33 -8.93
CA LEU A 133 -1.51 12.54 -9.66
C LEU A 133 -0.33 13.28 -9.03
N SER A 134 -0.26 13.31 -7.70
CA SER A 134 0.88 13.96 -7.00
C SER A 134 2.19 13.18 -7.22
N LEU A 135 2.14 11.85 -7.24
CA LEU A 135 3.30 11.03 -7.60
C LEU A 135 3.70 11.22 -9.06
N LEU A 136 2.72 11.29 -9.98
CA LEU A 136 2.98 11.56 -11.40
C LEU A 136 3.66 12.90 -11.61
N GLU A 137 3.07 13.96 -11.04
CA GLU A 137 3.67 15.30 -11.12
C GLU A 137 5.10 15.30 -10.62
N ARG A 138 5.34 14.70 -9.45
CA ARG A 138 6.69 14.62 -8.91
C ARG A 138 7.65 13.82 -9.79
N ALA A 139 7.20 12.70 -10.36
CA ALA A 139 8.01 11.92 -11.29
C ALA A 139 8.37 12.73 -12.55
N GLN A 140 7.41 13.49 -13.11
CA GLN A 140 7.63 14.35 -14.29
C GLN A 140 8.54 15.53 -13.99
N GLU A 141 8.42 16.18 -12.84
CA GLU A 141 9.36 17.22 -12.39
C GLU A 141 10.80 16.71 -12.31
N LEU A 142 10.98 15.43 -11.99
CA LEU A 142 12.28 14.75 -11.94
C LEU A 142 12.74 14.24 -13.31
N GLY A 143 11.96 14.46 -14.37
CA GLY A 143 12.29 14.13 -15.76
C GLY A 143 11.78 12.76 -16.24
N ALA A 144 10.92 12.07 -15.49
CA ALA A 144 10.30 10.83 -15.96
C ALA A 144 9.30 11.12 -17.10
N GLU A 145 9.33 10.28 -18.15
CA GLU A 145 8.37 10.34 -19.26
C GLU A 145 7.22 9.39 -19.06
N LEU A 146 5.98 9.84 -19.25
CA LEU A 146 4.79 9.00 -19.28
C LEU A 146 4.27 8.82 -20.70
N LYS A 147 4.12 7.58 -21.14
CA LYS A 147 3.54 7.20 -22.44
C LYS A 147 2.20 6.50 -22.19
N LEU A 148 1.10 7.22 -22.45
CA LEU A 148 -0.25 6.70 -22.35
C LEU A 148 -0.65 5.95 -23.62
N SER A 149 -1.72 5.13 -23.53
CA SER A 149 -2.21 4.26 -24.62
C SER A 149 -1.14 3.29 -25.15
N GLN A 150 -0.14 2.99 -24.34
CA GLN A 150 1.00 2.13 -24.67
C GLN A 150 0.92 0.81 -23.88
N LYS A 151 -0.01 -0.04 -24.30
CA LYS A 151 -0.20 -1.35 -23.68
C LYS A 151 0.91 -2.31 -24.06
N VAL A 152 1.76 -2.68 -23.11
CA VAL A 152 2.81 -3.69 -23.31
C VAL A 152 2.18 -5.06 -23.54
N THR A 153 2.57 -5.72 -24.62
CA THR A 153 2.06 -7.02 -25.03
C THR A 153 3.11 -8.12 -25.01
N ASP A 154 4.38 -7.77 -25.17
CA ASP A 154 5.50 -8.71 -25.17
C ASP A 154 6.74 -8.12 -24.51
N ILE A 155 7.60 -9.02 -23.97
CA ILE A 155 8.86 -8.69 -23.30
C ILE A 155 9.93 -9.67 -23.76
N ASP A 156 11.02 -9.13 -24.28
CA ASP A 156 12.25 -9.88 -24.52
C ASP A 156 13.17 -9.75 -23.29
N PHE A 157 13.28 -10.82 -22.53
CA PHE A 157 14.12 -10.88 -21.33
C PHE A 157 15.62 -11.01 -21.64
N ASN A 158 16.01 -11.45 -22.84
CA ASN A 158 17.44 -11.58 -23.23
C ASN A 158 18.05 -10.24 -23.55
N THR A 159 17.32 -9.42 -24.32
CA THR A 159 17.64 -8.01 -24.53
C THR A 159 16.49 -7.22 -23.95
N PRO A 160 16.67 -6.52 -22.80
CA PRO A 160 15.55 -5.93 -22.08
C PRO A 160 14.77 -4.94 -22.97
N LYS A 161 13.77 -5.48 -23.66
CA LYS A 161 12.95 -4.80 -24.66
C LYS A 161 11.49 -5.13 -24.43
N ILE A 162 10.63 -4.13 -24.56
CA ILE A 162 9.18 -4.29 -24.59
C ILE A 162 8.66 -4.06 -26.00
N THR A 163 7.51 -4.69 -26.32
CA THR A 163 6.69 -4.38 -27.49
C THR A 163 5.29 -4.03 -27.04
N THR A 164 4.73 -2.96 -27.55
CA THR A 164 3.39 -2.50 -27.23
C THR A 164 2.36 -2.98 -28.28
N GLN A 165 1.08 -2.82 -27.99
CA GLN A 165 -0.01 -3.29 -28.85
C GLN A 165 -0.03 -2.64 -30.25
N ASP A 166 0.47 -1.42 -30.39
CA ASP A 166 0.60 -0.70 -31.66
C ASP A 166 1.89 -1.05 -32.42
N GLY A 167 2.71 -1.96 -31.88
CA GLY A 167 3.98 -2.40 -32.47
C GLY A 167 5.19 -1.53 -32.12
N THR A 168 5.02 -0.53 -31.25
CA THR A 168 6.16 0.27 -30.76
C THR A 168 7.10 -0.62 -29.93
N GLU A 169 8.39 -0.57 -30.23
CA GLU A 169 9.43 -1.23 -29.46
C GLU A 169 10.24 -0.22 -28.64
N ALA A 170 10.60 -0.60 -27.42
CA ALA A 170 11.49 0.20 -26.58
C ALA A 170 12.47 -0.71 -25.82
N LYS A 171 13.73 -0.28 -25.75
CA LYS A 171 14.83 -0.98 -25.05
C LYS A 171 15.24 -0.19 -23.83
N ALA A 172 15.74 -0.89 -22.81
CA ALA A 172 16.22 -0.29 -21.57
C ALA A 172 17.42 -1.07 -21.02
N ASP A 173 18.03 -0.58 -19.94
CA ASP A 173 18.97 -1.35 -19.12
C ASP A 173 18.22 -2.27 -18.14
N LEU A 174 17.04 -1.83 -17.68
CA LEU A 174 16.20 -2.51 -16.73
C LEU A 174 14.73 -2.28 -17.04
N ILE A 175 13.91 -3.34 -16.96
CA ILE A 175 12.46 -3.27 -17.01
C ILE A 175 11.88 -3.54 -15.63
N ILE A 176 11.01 -2.66 -15.14
CA ILE A 176 10.27 -2.78 -13.89
C ILE A 176 8.81 -3.10 -14.22
N ALA A 177 8.34 -4.28 -13.81
CA ALA A 177 6.95 -4.69 -13.95
C ALA A 177 6.12 -4.19 -12.77
N ALA A 178 5.23 -3.24 -13.05
CA ALA A 178 4.31 -2.61 -12.10
C ALA A 178 2.86 -2.65 -12.61
N ASP A 179 2.53 -3.68 -13.41
CA ASP A 179 1.27 -3.83 -14.16
C ASP A 179 0.15 -4.48 -13.34
N GLY A 180 0.32 -4.53 -12.02
CA GLY A 180 -0.72 -4.80 -11.04
C GLY A 180 -1.18 -6.27 -10.98
N LEU A 181 -2.32 -6.49 -10.33
CA LEU A 181 -2.90 -7.81 -10.07
C LEU A 181 -3.08 -8.67 -11.33
N TRP A 182 -3.49 -8.05 -12.44
CA TRP A 182 -3.71 -8.73 -13.73
C TRP A 182 -2.48 -8.73 -14.64
N SER A 183 -1.31 -8.78 -14.02
CA SER A 183 -0.01 -8.65 -14.68
C SER A 183 0.18 -9.59 -15.87
N ARG A 184 0.44 -8.99 -17.02
CA ARG A 184 0.88 -9.70 -18.23
C ARG A 184 2.36 -10.02 -18.14
N CYS A 185 3.14 -9.11 -17.56
CA CYS A 185 4.56 -9.31 -17.30
C CYS A 185 4.78 -10.58 -16.48
N ARG A 186 3.94 -10.83 -15.48
CA ARG A 186 4.00 -12.05 -14.65
C ARG A 186 3.73 -13.31 -15.47
N SER A 187 2.73 -13.28 -16.34
CA SER A 187 2.42 -14.42 -17.20
C SER A 187 3.55 -14.70 -18.19
N ALA A 188 4.14 -13.66 -18.78
CA ALA A 188 5.30 -13.78 -19.68
C ALA A 188 6.53 -14.35 -18.95
N PHE A 189 6.80 -13.83 -17.74
CA PHE A 189 7.93 -14.27 -16.90
C PHE A 189 7.81 -15.76 -16.49
N LEU A 190 6.61 -16.20 -16.09
CA LEU A 190 6.37 -17.58 -15.67
C LEU A 190 6.23 -18.57 -16.85
N GLY A 191 6.15 -18.07 -18.09
CA GLY A 191 5.88 -18.90 -19.26
C GLY A 191 4.50 -19.58 -19.26
N THR A 192 3.63 -19.20 -18.33
CA THR A 192 2.28 -19.73 -18.16
C THR A 192 1.31 -18.63 -17.77
N LYS A 193 0.02 -18.80 -18.13
CA LYS A 193 -1.00 -17.83 -17.75
C LYS A 193 -1.18 -17.81 -16.23
N SER A 194 -0.79 -16.71 -15.59
CA SER A 194 -0.98 -16.48 -14.16
C SER A 194 -2.26 -15.67 -13.95
N MET A 195 -3.32 -16.32 -13.48
CA MET A 195 -4.60 -15.68 -13.23
C MET A 195 -4.82 -15.48 -11.73
N PRO A 196 -5.32 -14.31 -11.31
CA PRO A 196 -5.73 -14.09 -9.94
C PRO A 196 -6.83 -15.08 -9.52
N LYS A 197 -6.77 -15.49 -8.26
CA LYS A 197 -7.72 -16.40 -7.60
C LYS A 197 -8.64 -15.62 -6.69
N PRO A 198 -9.95 -15.93 -6.62
CA PRO A 198 -10.86 -15.30 -5.67
C PRO A 198 -10.48 -15.66 -4.23
N THR A 199 -10.65 -14.69 -3.33
CA THR A 199 -10.38 -14.87 -1.89
C THR A 199 -11.59 -15.38 -1.11
N GLY A 200 -12.77 -15.37 -1.74
CA GLY A 200 -14.05 -15.64 -1.11
C GLY A 200 -14.75 -14.39 -0.58
N ASP A 201 -14.15 -13.21 -0.74
CA ASP A 201 -14.74 -11.93 -0.35
C ASP A 201 -14.90 -10.99 -1.54
N LEU A 202 -15.83 -10.06 -1.43
CA LEU A 202 -15.96 -8.90 -2.29
C LEU A 202 -16.06 -7.62 -1.45
N ALA A 203 -15.81 -6.50 -2.09
CA ALA A 203 -15.96 -5.18 -1.51
C ALA A 203 -17.02 -4.37 -2.23
N TYR A 204 -17.96 -3.78 -1.50
CA TYR A 204 -18.69 -2.59 -1.93
C TYR A 204 -17.90 -1.36 -1.56
N ARG A 205 -17.78 -0.41 -2.47
CA ARG A 205 -17.07 0.85 -2.24
C ARG A 205 -18.03 2.00 -2.37
N VAL A 206 -18.12 2.79 -1.33
CA VAL A 206 -19.00 3.95 -1.21
C VAL A 206 -18.16 5.18 -0.93
N VAL A 207 -18.38 6.25 -1.66
CA VAL A 207 -17.84 7.58 -1.38
C VAL A 207 -18.98 8.57 -1.36
N LEU A 208 -19.14 9.29 -0.26
CA LEU A 208 -20.17 10.29 -0.06
C LEU A 208 -19.54 11.67 -0.02
N ASN A 209 -20.10 12.64 -0.74
CA ASN A 209 -19.71 14.03 -0.62
C ASN A 209 -20.42 14.68 0.58
N LEU A 210 -19.71 15.49 1.34
CA LEU A 210 -20.28 16.17 2.50
C LEU A 210 -21.49 17.04 2.13
N ASP A 211 -21.47 17.69 0.96
CA ASP A 211 -22.54 18.57 0.47
C ASP A 211 -23.88 17.81 0.25
N ASP A 212 -23.82 16.50 0.01
CA ASP A 212 -25.01 15.67 -0.20
C ASP A 212 -25.62 15.18 1.14
N ILE A 213 -24.90 15.33 2.26
CA ILE A 213 -25.32 14.91 3.60
C ILE A 213 -26.14 16.03 4.25
N LYS A 214 -27.37 15.72 4.65
CA LYS A 214 -28.27 16.68 5.32
C LYS A 214 -28.35 16.50 6.83
N ASP A 215 -27.97 15.33 7.31
CA ASP A 215 -28.02 14.95 8.73
C ASP A 215 -26.88 15.63 9.49
N PRO A 216 -27.17 16.49 10.49
CA PRO A 216 -26.13 17.23 11.22
C PRO A 216 -25.14 16.33 11.96
N GLU A 217 -25.58 15.17 12.47
CA GLU A 217 -24.71 14.25 13.19
C GLU A 217 -23.74 13.56 12.21
N LEU A 218 -24.20 13.18 11.02
CA LEU A 218 -23.33 12.61 9.99
C LEU A 218 -22.38 13.67 9.42
N ILE A 219 -22.80 14.92 9.29
CA ILE A 219 -21.92 16.03 8.88
C ILE A 219 -20.79 16.20 9.91
N ASP A 220 -21.12 16.22 11.20
CA ASP A 220 -20.14 16.32 12.28
C ASP A 220 -19.20 15.13 12.29
N TRP A 221 -19.72 13.92 12.10
CA TRP A 221 -18.94 12.68 11.96
C TRP A 221 -17.91 12.74 10.85
N VAL A 222 -18.31 13.21 9.64
CA VAL A 222 -17.41 13.32 8.49
C VAL A 222 -16.33 14.38 8.69
N ARG A 223 -16.68 15.51 9.34
CA ARG A 223 -15.75 16.60 9.62
C ARG A 223 -14.72 16.26 10.69
N HIS A 224 -15.08 15.42 11.66
CA HIS A 224 -14.14 14.89 12.64
C HIS A 224 -13.39 13.69 12.05
N SER A 225 -12.22 13.97 11.48
CA SER A 225 -11.40 12.92 10.87
C SER A 225 -11.12 11.80 11.86
N SER A 226 -11.60 10.61 11.53
CA SER A 226 -11.52 9.40 12.35
C SER A 226 -11.60 8.16 11.47
N CYS A 227 -11.15 7.02 11.99
CA CYS A 227 -11.28 5.73 11.31
C CYS A 227 -12.13 4.79 12.15
N HIS A 228 -13.21 4.28 11.58
CA HIS A 228 -14.14 3.38 12.24
C HIS A 228 -14.19 2.03 11.54
N PHE A 229 -14.09 0.98 12.32
CA PHE A 229 -14.31 -0.41 11.89
C PHE A 229 -15.56 -0.94 12.58
N TRP A 230 -16.47 -1.53 11.83
CA TRP A 230 -17.61 -2.33 12.34
C TRP A 230 -17.36 -3.77 11.95
N ILE A 231 -17.18 -4.64 12.94
CA ILE A 231 -16.85 -6.05 12.73
C ILE A 231 -18.01 -6.97 13.11
N GLY A 232 -18.32 -7.94 12.25
CA GLY A 232 -19.48 -8.81 12.42
C GLY A 232 -19.29 -10.20 11.81
N PRO A 233 -20.33 -11.04 11.90
CA PRO A 233 -20.26 -12.41 11.40
C PRO A 233 -20.11 -12.41 9.86
N GLY A 234 -18.94 -12.86 9.38
CA GLY A 234 -18.64 -13.00 7.96
C GLY A 234 -18.41 -11.70 7.19
N ALA A 235 -18.47 -10.52 7.86
CA ALA A 235 -18.35 -9.22 7.20
C ALA A 235 -17.75 -8.16 8.11
N HIS A 236 -17.24 -7.08 7.52
CA HIS A 236 -16.94 -5.85 8.24
C HIS A 236 -17.07 -4.62 7.34
N ALA A 237 -17.22 -3.45 7.96
CA ALA A 237 -17.18 -2.16 7.31
C ALA A 237 -16.03 -1.34 7.86
N VAL A 238 -15.42 -0.50 7.01
CA VAL A 238 -14.49 0.53 7.45
C VAL A 238 -14.90 1.87 6.85
N GLY A 239 -14.98 2.89 7.70
CA GLY A 239 -15.34 4.26 7.31
C GLY A 239 -14.29 5.26 7.76
N TYR A 240 -13.94 6.22 6.91
CA TYR A 240 -12.99 7.29 7.19
C TYR A 240 -13.17 8.50 6.28
N SER A 241 -12.77 9.65 6.78
CA SER A 241 -12.89 10.94 6.07
C SER A 241 -11.82 11.09 5.00
N LEU A 242 -12.14 11.78 3.92
CA LEU A 242 -11.24 12.14 2.83
C LEU A 242 -11.29 13.64 2.56
N ARG A 243 -10.27 14.15 1.86
CA ARG A 243 -10.19 15.56 1.42
C ARG A 243 -10.48 16.55 2.55
N GLY A 244 -9.81 16.35 3.70
CA GLY A 244 -9.97 17.23 4.85
C GLY A 244 -11.38 17.21 5.46
N GLY A 245 -12.11 16.11 5.37
CA GLY A 245 -13.49 15.98 5.88
C GLY A 245 -14.57 16.45 4.91
N ASN A 246 -14.25 16.65 3.63
CA ASN A 246 -15.24 17.01 2.60
C ASN A 246 -15.87 15.78 1.91
N MET A 247 -15.35 14.59 2.15
CA MET A 247 -15.87 13.32 1.65
C MET A 247 -15.77 12.25 2.73
N TYR A 248 -16.62 11.23 2.65
CA TYR A 248 -16.56 10.06 3.51
C TYR A 248 -16.48 8.79 2.68
N ASN A 249 -15.48 7.99 2.92
CA ASN A 249 -15.27 6.71 2.26
C ASN A 249 -15.75 5.57 3.16
N ILE A 250 -16.53 4.66 2.62
CA ILE A 250 -16.94 3.43 3.30
C ILE A 250 -16.60 2.25 2.40
N VAL A 251 -15.92 1.26 2.95
CA VAL A 251 -15.69 -0.02 2.29
C VAL A 251 -16.41 -1.10 3.09
N LEU A 252 -17.31 -1.81 2.43
CA LEU A 252 -18.06 -2.91 2.99
C LEU A 252 -17.50 -4.22 2.44
N LEU A 253 -17.01 -5.06 3.30
CA LEU A 253 -16.35 -6.33 2.95
C LEU A 253 -17.24 -7.48 3.38
N VAL A 254 -17.69 -8.25 2.39
CA VAL A 254 -18.71 -9.30 2.56
C VAL A 254 -18.32 -10.55 1.77
N PRO A 255 -18.96 -11.71 2.02
CA PRO A 255 -18.73 -12.91 1.20
C PRO A 255 -19.01 -12.68 -0.29
N ASP A 256 -18.16 -13.26 -1.15
CA ASP A 256 -18.26 -13.13 -2.60
C ASP A 256 -19.44 -13.93 -3.16
N ASP A 257 -20.37 -13.25 -3.82
CA ASP A 257 -21.52 -13.80 -4.54
C ASP A 257 -21.46 -13.54 -6.05
N LEU A 258 -20.35 -12.98 -6.56
CA LEU A 258 -20.21 -12.70 -7.97
C LEU A 258 -20.04 -13.99 -8.80
N PRO A 259 -20.65 -14.06 -9.98
CA PRO A 259 -20.52 -15.22 -10.84
C PRO A 259 -19.07 -15.51 -11.23
N PRO A 260 -18.74 -16.75 -11.56
CA PRO A 260 -17.43 -17.13 -12.06
C PRO A 260 -17.02 -16.26 -13.25
N GLY A 261 -15.77 -15.78 -13.22
CA GLY A 261 -15.20 -14.93 -14.30
C GLY A 261 -15.50 -13.43 -14.14
N ALA A 262 -16.43 -13.01 -13.31
CA ALA A 262 -16.65 -11.61 -13.00
C ALA A 262 -15.72 -11.16 -11.87
N SER A 263 -14.98 -10.06 -12.08
CA SER A 263 -14.15 -9.40 -11.06
C SER A 263 -14.76 -8.09 -10.57
N ARG A 264 -15.67 -7.51 -11.34
CA ARG A 264 -16.43 -6.28 -11.01
C ARG A 264 -17.78 -6.33 -11.69
N LEU A 265 -18.83 -5.97 -10.99
CA LEU A 265 -20.19 -5.75 -11.52
C LEU A 265 -20.86 -4.59 -10.78
N PRO A 266 -21.81 -3.88 -11.43
CA PRO A 266 -22.72 -3.00 -10.71
C PRO A 266 -23.42 -3.76 -9.59
N GLY A 267 -23.60 -3.11 -8.44
CA GLY A 267 -24.30 -3.67 -7.27
C GLY A 267 -25.73 -3.13 -7.18
N SER A 268 -26.58 -3.86 -6.47
CA SER A 268 -27.88 -3.36 -6.01
C SER A 268 -27.69 -2.68 -4.67
N VAL A 269 -28.14 -1.45 -4.55
CA VAL A 269 -28.15 -0.71 -3.26
C VAL A 269 -29.03 -1.42 -2.24
N ASP A 270 -30.19 -1.95 -2.65
CA ASP A 270 -31.11 -2.69 -1.75
C ASP A 270 -30.45 -3.99 -1.25
N GLN A 271 -29.77 -4.74 -2.12
CA GLN A 271 -29.02 -5.93 -1.71
C GLN A 271 -27.88 -5.58 -0.74
N MET A 272 -27.15 -4.51 -1.03
CA MET A 272 -26.10 -4.01 -0.13
C MET A 272 -26.67 -3.68 1.23
N LYS A 273 -27.76 -2.91 1.31
CA LYS A 273 -28.41 -2.54 2.58
C LYS A 273 -28.91 -3.77 3.34
N ALA A 274 -29.50 -4.74 2.67
CA ALA A 274 -30.00 -5.97 3.29
C ALA A 274 -28.89 -6.79 3.98
N LEU A 275 -27.65 -6.76 3.46
CA LEU A 275 -26.50 -7.42 4.09
C LEU A 275 -26.09 -6.79 5.42
N PHE A 276 -26.48 -5.54 5.66
CA PHE A 276 -26.14 -4.78 6.87
C PHE A 276 -27.39 -4.52 7.76
N GLU A 277 -28.50 -5.18 7.51
CA GLU A 277 -29.68 -5.07 8.36
C GLU A 277 -29.36 -5.44 9.81
N GLY A 278 -29.76 -4.58 10.76
CA GLY A 278 -29.44 -4.75 12.18
C GLY A 278 -28.03 -4.35 12.61
N TRP A 279 -27.24 -3.77 11.71
CA TRP A 279 -25.95 -3.19 12.05
C TRP A 279 -26.13 -1.80 12.71
N ASP A 280 -25.02 -1.20 13.12
CA ASP A 280 -24.96 0.10 13.78
C ASP A 280 -25.80 1.16 13.06
N PRO A 281 -26.76 1.84 13.77
CA PRO A 281 -27.59 2.87 13.16
C PRO A 281 -26.83 3.98 12.45
N ILE A 282 -25.63 4.35 12.91
CA ILE A 282 -24.79 5.34 12.23
C ILE A 282 -24.35 4.84 10.85
N LEU A 283 -23.88 3.60 10.78
CA LEU A 283 -23.50 2.99 9.50
C LEU A 283 -24.71 2.93 8.56
N LEU A 284 -25.88 2.47 9.05
CA LEU A 284 -27.08 2.36 8.23
C LEU A 284 -27.53 3.70 7.67
N ARG A 285 -27.47 4.78 8.45
CA ARG A 285 -27.79 6.14 8.00
C ARG A 285 -26.88 6.62 6.87
N PHE A 286 -25.57 6.27 6.91
CA PHE A 286 -24.67 6.51 5.77
C PHE A 286 -25.05 5.68 4.55
N LEU A 287 -25.40 4.39 4.73
CA LEU A 287 -25.80 3.53 3.63
C LEU A 287 -27.14 3.98 2.99
N ASP A 288 -27.99 4.69 3.74
CA ASP A 288 -29.23 5.27 3.21
C ASP A 288 -28.99 6.41 2.19
N LEU A 289 -27.82 7.03 2.22
CA LEU A 289 -27.42 8.06 1.28
C LEU A 289 -26.86 7.50 -0.05
N VAL A 290 -26.61 6.19 -0.11
CA VAL A 290 -26.03 5.55 -1.29
C VAL A 290 -27.08 5.40 -2.39
N THR A 291 -26.79 5.92 -3.58
CA THR A 291 -27.67 5.85 -4.76
C THR A 291 -27.21 4.84 -5.79
N GLU A 292 -25.91 4.56 -5.83
CA GLU A 292 -25.31 3.57 -6.72
C GLU A 292 -24.09 2.94 -6.06
N VAL A 293 -23.74 1.71 -6.42
CA VAL A 293 -22.61 1.01 -5.85
C VAL A 293 -22.07 -0.05 -6.80
N ASP A 294 -20.76 -0.29 -6.75
CA ASP A 294 -20.10 -1.36 -7.45
C ASP A 294 -19.64 -2.46 -6.49
N ARG A 295 -19.64 -3.69 -6.99
CA ARG A 295 -19.09 -4.88 -6.32
C ARG A 295 -17.74 -5.26 -6.94
N TRP A 296 -16.73 -5.35 -6.12
CA TRP A 296 -15.36 -5.69 -6.50
C TRP A 296 -14.94 -6.99 -5.84
N LYS A 297 -14.74 -8.04 -6.63
CA LYS A 297 -14.21 -9.31 -6.12
C LYS A 297 -12.79 -9.12 -5.63
N LEU A 298 -12.52 -9.52 -4.40
CA LEU A 298 -11.17 -9.52 -3.86
C LEU A 298 -10.42 -10.75 -4.36
N MET A 299 -9.27 -10.49 -4.95
CA MET A 299 -8.46 -11.49 -5.63
C MET A 299 -7.05 -11.50 -5.06
N HIS A 300 -6.38 -12.63 -5.15
CA HIS A 300 -4.97 -12.77 -4.80
C HIS A 300 -4.21 -13.59 -5.86
N LEU A 301 -2.88 -13.63 -5.74
CA LEU A 301 -1.99 -14.46 -6.54
C LEU A 301 -1.14 -15.34 -5.64
N ASP A 302 -0.73 -16.50 -6.14
CA ASP A 302 0.24 -17.34 -5.44
C ASP A 302 1.59 -16.62 -5.31
N GLU A 303 2.34 -16.93 -4.27
CA GLU A 303 3.71 -16.43 -4.10
C GLU A 303 4.59 -16.87 -5.27
N MET A 304 5.44 -15.95 -5.74
CA MET A 304 6.42 -16.25 -6.80
C MET A 304 7.72 -16.74 -6.18
N GLN A 305 8.40 -17.65 -6.86
CA GLN A 305 9.71 -18.12 -6.42
C GLN A 305 10.75 -16.99 -6.49
N HIS A 306 10.75 -16.23 -7.60
CA HIS A 306 11.65 -15.11 -7.84
C HIS A 306 10.88 -13.89 -8.34
N TRP A 307 11.35 -12.69 -8.00
CA TRP A 307 10.85 -11.42 -8.49
C TRP A 307 11.78 -10.77 -9.52
N ILE A 308 12.92 -11.40 -9.77
CA ILE A 308 13.93 -10.98 -10.75
C ILE A 308 14.19 -12.13 -11.73
N ASN A 309 14.60 -11.80 -12.95
CA ASN A 309 14.99 -12.80 -13.94
C ASN A 309 16.50 -13.16 -13.83
N ASP A 310 16.90 -14.28 -14.45
CA ASP A 310 18.29 -14.77 -14.41
C ASP A 310 19.28 -13.78 -15.00
N GLN A 311 18.86 -12.98 -15.99
CA GLN A 311 19.68 -11.95 -16.63
C GLN A 311 19.84 -10.69 -15.78
N SER A 312 19.07 -10.57 -14.69
CA SER A 312 19.07 -9.40 -13.79
C SER A 312 18.83 -8.07 -14.51
N ASN A 313 17.91 -8.07 -15.48
CA ASN A 313 17.48 -6.91 -16.27
C ASN A 313 15.97 -6.71 -16.24
N PHE A 314 15.27 -7.46 -15.36
CA PHE A 314 13.83 -7.41 -15.16
C PHE A 314 13.48 -7.66 -13.70
N VAL A 315 12.54 -6.88 -13.14
CA VAL A 315 12.13 -6.97 -11.74
C VAL A 315 10.64 -6.63 -11.55
N PHE A 316 9.99 -7.31 -10.60
CA PHE A 316 8.61 -7.04 -10.20
C PHE A 316 8.52 -6.14 -8.98
N ILE A 317 7.44 -5.31 -8.92
CA ILE A 317 7.05 -4.52 -7.78
C ILE A 317 5.51 -4.50 -7.59
N GLY A 318 5.06 -4.27 -6.37
CA GLY A 318 3.66 -4.07 -6.03
C GLY A 318 2.78 -5.29 -6.32
N ASP A 319 1.53 -5.05 -6.70
CA ASP A 319 0.51 -6.09 -6.90
C ASP A 319 0.86 -7.09 -8.03
N ALA A 320 1.84 -6.80 -8.87
CA ALA A 320 2.32 -7.74 -9.88
C ALA A 320 3.03 -8.95 -9.25
N CYS A 321 3.58 -8.83 -8.04
CA CYS A 321 4.25 -9.91 -7.32
C CYS A 321 3.62 -10.25 -5.96
N HIS A 322 3.04 -9.30 -5.23
CA HIS A 322 2.47 -9.52 -3.89
C HIS A 322 1.13 -8.79 -3.68
N PRO A 323 0.09 -9.07 -4.47
CA PRO A 323 -1.20 -8.44 -4.27
C PRO A 323 -1.75 -8.75 -2.89
N MET A 324 -2.25 -7.72 -2.21
CA MET A 324 -2.67 -7.79 -0.81
C MET A 324 -4.17 -7.55 -0.68
N LEU A 325 -4.79 -8.21 0.29
CA LEU A 325 -6.14 -7.88 0.71
C LEU A 325 -6.16 -6.51 1.43
N PRO A 326 -7.26 -5.75 1.35
CA PRO A 326 -7.30 -4.38 1.86
C PRO A 326 -7.30 -4.26 3.39
N TYR A 327 -7.32 -5.36 4.11
CA TYR A 327 -7.55 -5.46 5.56
C TYR A 327 -6.52 -4.80 6.46
N LEU A 328 -5.35 -4.42 5.93
CA LEU A 328 -4.29 -3.70 6.66
C LEU A 328 -3.85 -2.43 5.94
N ALA A 329 -4.54 -2.02 4.89
CA ALA A 329 -4.16 -0.89 4.03
C ALA A 329 -2.69 -0.93 3.54
N GLN A 330 -2.07 -2.11 3.42
CA GLN A 330 -0.64 -2.20 3.11
C GLN A 330 -0.33 -2.36 1.60
N GLY A 331 -1.30 -2.63 0.73
CA GLY A 331 -1.04 -2.83 -0.69
C GLY A 331 -0.29 -1.65 -1.33
N ALA A 332 -0.87 -0.45 -1.28
CA ALA A 332 -0.24 0.76 -1.79
C ALA A 332 1.03 1.14 -1.00
N ASN A 333 1.01 0.99 0.33
CA ASN A 333 2.13 1.32 1.20
C ASN A 333 3.34 0.43 0.91
N SER A 334 3.14 -0.89 0.80
CA SER A 334 4.19 -1.84 0.45
C SER A 334 4.72 -1.63 -0.98
N ALA A 335 3.84 -1.30 -1.93
CA ALA A 335 4.23 -0.97 -3.29
C ALA A 335 5.13 0.28 -3.36
N MET A 336 4.86 1.30 -2.52
CA MET A 336 5.73 2.48 -2.39
C MET A 336 7.07 2.14 -1.73
N GLU A 337 7.07 1.22 -0.73
CA GLU A 337 8.32 0.69 -0.17
C GLU A 337 9.16 -0.03 -1.25
N ASP A 338 8.53 -0.81 -2.13
CA ASP A 338 9.24 -1.50 -3.22
C ASP A 338 9.92 -0.51 -4.14
N GLY A 339 9.19 0.51 -4.61
CA GLY A 339 9.74 1.56 -5.45
C GLY A 339 10.90 2.31 -4.77
N ALA A 340 10.75 2.60 -3.46
CA ALA A 340 11.79 3.26 -2.68
C ALA A 340 13.06 2.41 -2.57
N VAL A 341 12.92 1.15 -2.13
CA VAL A 341 14.08 0.25 -1.94
C VAL A 341 14.80 0.01 -3.26
N LEU A 342 14.04 -0.23 -4.35
CA LEU A 342 14.63 -0.46 -5.67
C LEU A 342 15.41 0.77 -6.15
N GLY A 343 14.81 1.97 -6.12
CA GLY A 343 15.48 3.19 -6.55
C GLY A 343 16.72 3.52 -5.70
N LEU A 344 16.63 3.37 -4.37
CA LEU A 344 17.77 3.59 -3.47
C LEU A 344 18.96 2.64 -3.77
N LEU A 345 18.68 1.35 -4.00
CA LEU A 345 19.71 0.37 -4.35
C LEU A 345 20.34 0.66 -5.71
N LEU A 346 19.52 1.03 -6.71
CA LEU A 346 20.02 1.43 -8.02
C LEU A 346 20.80 2.76 -7.96
N GLY A 347 20.43 3.67 -7.05
CA GLY A 347 21.16 4.90 -6.79
C GLY A 347 22.56 4.68 -6.19
N ALA A 348 22.81 3.52 -5.60
CA ALA A 348 24.08 3.18 -4.98
C ALA A 348 25.06 2.44 -5.92
N ILE A 349 24.64 2.08 -7.15
CA ILE A 349 25.53 1.42 -8.11
C ILE A 349 26.49 2.42 -8.78
N GLU A 350 27.72 1.97 -9.03
CA GLU A 350 28.77 2.73 -9.72
C GLU A 350 29.10 2.14 -11.10
N ALA A 351 28.70 0.90 -11.35
CA ALA A 351 28.94 0.18 -12.59
C ALA A 351 27.78 -0.79 -12.92
N ARG A 352 27.55 -1.05 -14.23
CA ARG A 352 26.46 -1.92 -14.70
C ARG A 352 26.53 -3.35 -14.17
N ASN A 353 27.74 -3.88 -13.92
CA ASN A 353 27.94 -5.21 -13.36
C ASN A 353 27.48 -5.34 -11.89
N GLN A 354 27.08 -4.24 -11.23
CA GLN A 354 26.52 -4.23 -9.89
C GLN A 354 24.98 -4.34 -9.91
N ILE A 355 24.33 -4.22 -11.05
CA ILE A 355 22.86 -4.38 -11.16
C ILE A 355 22.38 -5.73 -10.60
N PRO A 356 23.02 -6.88 -10.94
CA PRO A 356 22.58 -8.17 -10.40
C PRO A 356 22.57 -8.23 -8.88
N GLU A 357 23.58 -7.68 -8.21
CA GLU A 357 23.67 -7.64 -6.77
C GLU A 357 22.62 -6.71 -6.16
N ALA A 358 22.38 -5.55 -6.77
CA ALA A 358 21.36 -4.60 -6.35
C ALA A 358 19.95 -5.22 -6.42
N LEU A 359 19.64 -5.92 -7.53
CA LEU A 359 18.33 -6.59 -7.69
C LEU A 359 18.16 -7.78 -6.74
N LYS A 360 19.20 -8.60 -6.53
CA LYS A 360 19.16 -9.69 -5.54
C LYS A 360 18.95 -9.17 -4.12
N LEU A 361 19.58 -8.04 -3.79
CA LEU A 361 19.41 -7.40 -2.48
C LEU A 361 17.99 -6.84 -2.35
N TYR A 362 17.44 -6.22 -3.42
CA TYR A 362 16.05 -5.82 -3.48
C TYR A 362 15.09 -6.99 -3.19
N GLU A 363 15.22 -8.09 -3.93
CA GLU A 363 14.38 -9.29 -3.74
C GLU A 363 14.49 -9.82 -2.29
N LYS A 364 15.70 -9.92 -1.76
CA LYS A 364 15.95 -10.36 -0.37
C LYS A 364 15.25 -9.47 0.66
N MET A 365 15.27 -8.16 0.46
CA MET A 365 14.68 -7.19 1.41
C MET A 365 13.16 -7.14 1.30
N ARG A 366 12.63 -7.25 0.08
CA ARG A 366 11.21 -6.98 -0.16
C ARG A 366 10.31 -8.21 -0.21
N LYS A 367 10.80 -9.30 -0.81
CA LYS A 367 9.97 -10.50 -1.04
C LYS A 367 9.44 -11.08 0.26
N SER A 368 10.31 -11.38 1.22
CA SER A 368 9.91 -11.97 2.50
C SER A 368 8.98 -11.05 3.30
N ARG A 369 9.21 -9.71 3.26
CA ARG A 369 8.35 -8.73 3.90
C ARG A 369 6.97 -8.65 3.22
N GLY A 370 6.93 -8.53 1.90
CA GLY A 370 5.68 -8.45 1.12
C GLY A 370 4.80 -9.68 1.37
N GLU A 371 5.37 -10.89 1.27
CA GLU A 371 4.66 -12.15 1.53
C GLU A 371 4.17 -12.26 2.98
N ALA A 372 4.96 -11.80 3.96
CA ALA A 372 4.54 -11.78 5.36
C ALA A 372 3.37 -10.82 5.58
N ILE A 373 3.37 -9.64 4.95
CA ILE A 373 2.25 -8.69 5.01
C ILE A 373 0.99 -9.33 4.38
N VAL A 374 1.12 -9.99 3.22
CA VAL A 374 -0.01 -10.73 2.61
C VAL A 374 -0.63 -11.69 3.61
N ARG A 375 0.18 -12.53 4.28
CA ARG A 375 -0.32 -13.47 5.30
C ARG A 375 -1.00 -12.79 6.48
N GLU A 376 -0.49 -11.64 6.94
CA GLU A 376 -1.13 -10.87 8.01
C GLU A 376 -2.46 -10.26 7.60
N THR A 377 -2.66 -9.92 6.31
CA THR A 377 -3.98 -9.45 5.83
C THR A 377 -5.05 -10.53 5.98
N PHE A 378 -4.74 -11.80 5.70
CA PHE A 378 -5.67 -12.91 5.90
C PHE A 378 -6.00 -13.13 7.38
N LYS A 379 -5.00 -13.07 8.28
CA LYS A 379 -5.25 -13.16 9.73
C LYS A 379 -6.14 -12.02 10.24
N GLN A 380 -5.96 -10.81 9.72
CA GLN A 380 -6.83 -9.67 10.06
C GLN A 380 -8.25 -9.90 9.58
N ARG A 381 -8.43 -10.40 8.34
CA ARG A 381 -9.72 -10.82 7.81
C ARG A 381 -10.42 -11.82 8.74
N ASP A 382 -9.73 -12.91 9.07
CA ASP A 382 -10.29 -13.99 9.87
C ASP A 382 -10.72 -13.48 11.28
N SER A 383 -9.95 -12.56 11.86
CA SER A 383 -10.32 -11.91 13.13
C SER A 383 -11.57 -11.04 12.99
N PHE A 384 -11.69 -10.26 11.91
CA PHE A 384 -12.78 -9.30 11.74
C PHE A 384 -14.08 -9.96 11.23
N HIS A 385 -13.99 -11.03 10.44
CA HIS A 385 -15.11 -11.79 9.89
C HIS A 385 -15.52 -13.00 10.76
N MET A 386 -15.02 -13.08 11.99
CA MET A 386 -15.32 -14.19 12.89
C MET A 386 -16.83 -14.30 13.13
N LEU A 387 -17.38 -15.49 12.91
CA LEU A 387 -18.80 -15.80 13.15
C LEU A 387 -19.11 -15.71 14.65
N ASP A 388 -20.36 -15.42 14.96
CA ASP A 388 -20.84 -15.40 16.35
C ASP A 388 -20.65 -16.77 17.02
N GLY A 389 -20.10 -16.74 18.23
CA GLY A 389 -19.82 -17.95 18.97
C GLY A 389 -18.71 -17.77 20.01
N PRO A 390 -18.27 -18.86 20.66
CA PRO A 390 -17.31 -18.81 21.77
C PRO A 390 -15.98 -18.13 21.41
N GLU A 391 -15.48 -18.33 20.21
CA GLU A 391 -14.21 -17.73 19.77
C GLU A 391 -14.34 -16.21 19.55
N GLN A 392 -15.47 -15.77 18.99
CA GLN A 392 -15.79 -14.35 18.88
C GLN A 392 -15.93 -13.70 20.26
N VAL A 393 -16.61 -14.35 21.21
CA VAL A 393 -16.73 -13.84 22.58
C VAL A 393 -15.36 -13.65 23.21
N LYS A 394 -14.46 -14.62 23.11
CA LYS A 394 -13.07 -14.51 23.59
C LYS A 394 -12.33 -13.36 22.94
N ARG A 395 -12.47 -13.19 21.61
CA ARG A 395 -11.88 -12.06 20.89
C ARG A 395 -12.37 -10.73 21.44
N ASP A 396 -13.68 -10.58 21.63
CA ASP A 396 -14.29 -9.35 22.11
C ASP A 396 -13.92 -9.09 23.59
N GLU A 397 -13.79 -10.11 24.42
CA GLU A 397 -13.26 -10.00 25.79
C GLU A 397 -11.83 -9.45 25.82
N ILE A 398 -10.96 -9.83 24.85
CA ILE A 398 -9.61 -9.27 24.76
C ILE A 398 -9.68 -7.78 24.42
N PHE A 399 -10.50 -7.37 23.46
CA PHE A 399 -10.73 -5.97 23.14
C PHE A 399 -11.21 -5.18 24.37
N LEU A 400 -12.29 -5.62 24.98
CA LEU A 400 -12.93 -4.95 26.13
C LEU A 400 -12.01 -4.91 27.35
N SER A 401 -11.21 -5.94 27.58
CA SER A 401 -10.25 -5.98 28.69
C SER A 401 -9.17 -4.90 28.58
N GLN A 402 -8.96 -4.35 27.39
CA GLN A 402 -7.95 -3.33 27.09
C GLN A 402 -8.55 -1.99 26.68
N LEU A 403 -9.86 -1.86 26.62
CA LEU A 403 -10.54 -0.59 26.31
C LEU A 403 -10.20 0.46 27.36
N GLY A 404 -9.80 1.66 26.92
CA GLY A 404 -9.41 2.78 27.77
C GLY A 404 -8.01 2.65 28.40
N LYS A 405 -7.20 1.66 27.99
CA LYS A 405 -5.82 1.55 28.43
C LYS A 405 -4.88 2.34 27.50
N ASN A 406 -3.94 3.05 28.09
CA ASN A 406 -2.95 3.83 27.34
C ASN A 406 -1.93 2.96 26.59
N GLU A 407 -1.69 1.75 27.06
CA GLU A 407 -0.77 0.78 26.44
C GLU A 407 -1.50 -0.54 26.23
N LEU A 408 -1.57 -0.96 24.97
CA LEU A 408 -2.13 -2.23 24.58
C LEU A 408 -1.10 -3.36 24.78
N LYS A 409 -1.58 -4.55 25.10
CA LYS A 409 -0.76 -5.75 25.26
C LYS A 409 -1.09 -6.78 24.18
N ALA A 410 -0.06 -7.45 23.70
CA ALA A 410 -0.23 -8.61 22.82
C ALA A 410 -0.66 -9.86 23.62
N PRO A 411 -1.38 -10.80 22.99
CA PRO A 411 -1.97 -10.68 21.67
C PRO A 411 -3.15 -9.68 21.65
N PHE A 412 -3.26 -8.91 20.55
CA PHE A 412 -4.37 -7.98 20.37
C PHE A 412 -5.09 -8.27 19.03
N PRO A 413 -6.44 -8.33 19.02
CA PRO A 413 -7.16 -8.86 17.86
C PRO A 413 -7.11 -7.99 16.60
N SER A 414 -6.89 -6.67 16.73
CA SER A 414 -6.70 -5.77 15.61
C SER A 414 -5.21 -5.58 15.31
N ARG A 415 -4.76 -6.00 14.13
CA ARG A 415 -3.37 -5.75 13.68
C ARG A 415 -3.05 -4.28 13.48
N TRP A 416 -4.06 -3.44 13.31
CA TRP A 416 -3.91 -2.00 13.17
C TRP A 416 -3.26 -1.33 14.39
N THR A 417 -3.54 -1.87 15.58
CA THR A 417 -3.07 -1.34 16.86
C THR A 417 -2.33 -2.39 17.71
N CYS A 418 -2.14 -3.60 17.17
CA CYS A 418 -1.41 -4.67 17.86
C CYS A 418 0.04 -4.26 18.13
N PRO A 419 0.52 -4.30 19.40
CA PRO A 419 1.86 -3.87 19.77
C PRO A 419 3.02 -4.63 19.11
N GLU A 420 2.76 -5.82 18.57
CA GLU A 420 3.75 -6.60 17.84
C GLU A 420 3.72 -6.33 16.34
N VAL A 421 2.54 -6.13 15.75
CA VAL A 421 2.34 -6.01 14.30
C VAL A 421 2.47 -4.57 13.82
N GLN A 422 1.83 -3.62 14.51
CA GLN A 422 1.85 -2.21 14.12
C GLN A 422 3.28 -1.64 14.03
N PRO A 423 4.18 -1.83 15.01
CA PRO A 423 5.54 -1.32 14.91
C PRO A 423 6.36 -1.95 13.77
N TRP A 424 6.12 -3.22 13.46
CA TRP A 424 6.76 -3.90 12.34
C TRP A 424 6.27 -3.35 10.99
N LEU A 425 4.98 -3.02 10.86
CA LEU A 425 4.42 -2.39 9.66
C LEU A 425 4.86 -0.93 9.54
N TYR A 426 4.49 -0.09 10.53
CA TYR A 426 4.59 1.37 10.45
C TYR A 426 6.01 1.89 10.73
N GLY A 427 6.80 1.14 11.49
CA GLY A 427 8.18 1.47 11.83
C GLY A 427 9.20 1.21 10.72
N TYR A 428 8.80 0.54 9.63
CA TYR A 428 9.70 0.29 8.51
C TYR A 428 10.15 1.59 7.85
N ASP A 429 11.46 1.77 7.71
CA ASP A 429 12.07 2.93 7.06
C ASP A 429 13.00 2.43 5.94
N ALA A 430 12.54 2.54 4.68
CA ALA A 430 13.25 2.03 3.52
C ALA A 430 14.65 2.66 3.37
N TYR A 431 14.83 3.94 3.69
CA TYR A 431 16.14 4.60 3.62
C TYR A 431 17.12 4.02 4.62
N LYS A 432 16.66 3.83 5.86
CA LYS A 432 17.47 3.22 6.92
C LYS A 432 17.82 1.77 6.59
N GLU A 433 16.83 0.97 6.19
CA GLU A 433 17.02 -0.44 5.87
C GLU A 433 17.99 -0.63 4.70
N VAL A 434 17.87 0.18 3.64
CA VAL A 434 18.81 0.14 2.50
C VAL A 434 20.20 0.57 2.93
N HIS A 435 20.33 1.64 3.73
CA HIS A 435 21.62 2.09 4.23
C HIS A 435 22.33 1.00 5.04
N GLU A 436 21.62 0.35 5.97
CA GLU A 436 22.14 -0.76 6.76
C GLU A 436 22.51 -1.95 5.87
N ALA A 437 21.66 -2.32 4.92
CA ALA A 437 21.92 -3.43 4.00
C ALA A 437 23.15 -3.17 3.09
N LEU A 438 23.34 -1.95 2.62
CA LEU A 438 24.53 -1.57 1.84
C LEU A 438 25.81 -1.60 2.69
N ALA A 439 25.75 -1.19 3.95
CA ALA A 439 26.88 -1.25 4.87
C ALA A 439 27.30 -2.69 5.18
N GLU A 440 26.36 -3.63 5.22
CA GLU A 440 26.62 -5.06 5.44
C GLU A 440 27.11 -5.79 4.17
N ASN A 441 26.73 -5.30 2.98
CA ASN A 441 27.05 -5.93 1.70
C ASN A 441 28.23 -5.24 1.02
N LEU A 442 29.25 -6.03 0.68
CA LEU A 442 30.56 -5.62 0.15
C LEU A 442 30.55 -4.92 -1.24
N PHE A 443 29.38 -4.75 -1.85
CA PHE A 443 29.30 -4.13 -3.18
C PHE A 443 29.68 -2.62 -3.14
N THR A 444 29.69 -2.01 -1.94
CA THR A 444 30.11 -0.63 -1.70
C THR A 444 31.53 -0.47 -1.13
N ARG A 445 32.33 -1.54 -0.95
CA ARG A 445 33.63 -1.45 -0.29
C ARG A 445 34.72 -0.69 -1.04
N PHE A 446 34.47 -0.20 -2.25
CA PHE A 446 35.48 0.54 -3.02
C PHE A 446 35.36 2.08 -2.96
N SER A 447 34.34 2.63 -2.30
CA SER A 447 34.12 4.09 -2.26
C SER A 447 34.19 4.73 -0.85
N VAL A 448 34.43 3.99 0.23
CA VAL A 448 34.54 4.58 1.56
C VAL A 448 35.98 4.51 2.09
N ILE A 449 36.85 5.32 1.49
CA ILE A 449 38.06 5.80 2.16
C ILE A 449 37.78 7.24 2.61
N ALA A 450 37.70 7.41 3.94
CA ALA A 450 37.68 8.65 4.72
C ALA A 450 36.34 9.11 5.32
N GLN A 451 35.95 8.49 6.44
CA GLN A 451 35.54 9.26 7.62
C GLN A 451 35.73 8.44 8.90
N PRO A 452 36.17 9.04 10.05
CA PRO A 452 36.56 8.29 11.24
C PRO A 452 35.33 7.76 12.02
N ALA A 453 35.49 6.53 12.52
CA ALA A 453 34.47 5.76 13.23
C ALA A 453 34.01 6.40 14.54
N SER A 454 32.71 6.48 14.73
CA SER A 454 32.07 6.55 16.06
C SER A 454 31.50 5.17 16.43
N PRO A 455 31.44 4.78 17.71
CA PRO A 455 31.26 3.41 18.12
C PRO A 455 29.86 2.85 17.81
N VAL A 456 29.84 1.68 17.22
CA VAL A 456 28.64 0.92 16.81
C VAL A 456 27.97 0.33 18.05
N VAL A 457 26.74 0.71 18.32
CA VAL A 457 25.80 -0.05 19.16
C VAL A 457 25.14 -1.09 18.25
N THR A 458 25.42 -2.35 18.50
CA THR A 458 24.86 -3.48 17.75
C THR A 458 23.37 -3.62 18.02
N SER A 459 22.53 -3.10 17.12
CA SER A 459 21.11 -3.46 17.06
C SER A 459 20.95 -4.72 16.20
N ARG A 460 20.25 -5.74 16.71
CA ARG A 460 19.91 -6.94 15.95
C ARG A 460 19.17 -6.54 14.67
N SER A 461 19.62 -7.05 13.51
CA SER A 461 19.02 -6.77 12.22
C SER A 461 17.54 -7.18 12.19
N TRP A 462 16.74 -6.53 11.36
CA TRP A 462 15.30 -6.81 11.19
C TRP A 462 15.04 -8.27 10.78
N LEU A 463 15.96 -8.92 10.07
CA LEU A 463 15.91 -10.35 9.73
C LEU A 463 15.79 -11.24 10.98
N SER A 464 16.48 -10.90 12.08
CA SER A 464 16.33 -11.65 13.32
C SER A 464 14.99 -11.40 14.02
N ARG A 465 14.36 -10.23 13.78
CA ARG A 465 13.01 -9.93 14.27
C ARG A 465 11.94 -10.66 13.44
N LEU A 466 12.13 -10.76 12.12
CA LEU A 466 11.23 -11.50 11.24
C LEU A 466 11.26 -13.00 11.52
N LEU A 467 12.45 -13.60 11.69
CA LEU A 467 12.61 -15.03 12.00
C LEU A 467 12.02 -15.39 13.37
N ALA A 468 12.10 -14.51 14.34
CA ALA A 468 11.50 -14.70 15.66
C ALA A 468 9.94 -14.63 15.62
N TYR A 469 9.37 -13.97 14.61
CA TYR A 469 7.93 -13.86 14.45
C TYR A 469 7.31 -15.01 13.62
N ILE A 470 8.07 -15.56 12.66
CA ILE A 470 7.59 -16.64 11.76
C ILE A 470 7.56 -18.02 12.45
N HIS A 471 8.35 -18.23 13.50
CA HIS A 471 8.44 -19.50 14.25
C HIS A 471 7.58 -19.53 15.53
N ARG A 472 6.70 -18.59 15.73
CA ARG A 472 5.62 -18.58 16.73
C ARG A 472 4.25 -18.54 16.04
#